data_36d8d218b0ef80a360b6eeb00bb7dad0
#
_entry.id   36d8d218b0ef80a360b6eeb00bb7dad0
#
_cell.length_a   1.000
_cell.length_b   1.000
_cell.length_c   1.000
_cell.angle_alpha   90.00
_cell.angle_beta   90.00
_cell.angle_gamma   90.00
#
_symmetry.space_group_name_H-M   'P 1'
#
loop_
_entity.id
_entity.type
_entity.pdbx_description
1 polymer ?
#
loop_
_entity_poly.entity_id
_entity_poly.type
_entity_poly.pdbx_seq_one_letter_code
_entity_poly.pdbx_strand_id
1 'polypeptide(L)'
;MTYRLYQFGNTVLPDYNEESDAGLAATAKAALNIPTGGALDLFGGERIPMGSSKPTKACTLHATTEAGLLASFMALRALVGTRAKLYRMRIADGLLEWAWARFDKLAATRKYSGGRARFFQDVSLSFTMFTPAWYSPTESEYPISFEAPNDDDLTTCLVEGDYAMLTIDNGGNLPQPNVIFEFTATSLIAHIEVVNTTNGYIWSYNSTIHIGDTLVIDSGEMSVENDGVDDYAHFTPPANKERWFELQAGTNRVSITIDGDADIYIHFYDPQA
;
A
#
# COMPACT_ATOMS: atom_id res chain seq x y z
N MET A 1 0.58 -18.83 -10.38
CA MET A 1 0.02 -17.70 -11.14
C MET A 1 1.18 -16.97 -11.81
N THR A 2 0.97 -16.41 -13.00
CA THR A 2 2.02 -15.70 -13.75
C THR A 2 1.69 -14.23 -13.79
N TYR A 3 2.66 -13.39 -13.44
CA TYR A 3 2.53 -11.92 -13.37
C TYR A 3 3.55 -11.25 -14.25
N ARG A 4 3.26 -10.04 -14.73
CA ARG A 4 4.23 -9.14 -15.37
C ARG A 4 4.25 -7.78 -14.67
N LEU A 5 5.40 -7.15 -14.54
CA LEU A 5 5.49 -5.77 -14.11
C LEU A 5 4.94 -4.87 -15.22
N TYR A 6 3.94 -4.06 -14.87
CA TYR A 6 3.14 -3.32 -15.83
C TYR A 6 3.44 -1.82 -15.81
N GLN A 7 3.49 -1.20 -14.65
CA GLN A 7 3.57 0.25 -14.50
C GLN A 7 4.37 0.64 -13.26
N PHE A 8 5.03 1.80 -13.31
CA PHE A 8 5.67 2.42 -12.15
C PHE A 8 5.24 3.89 -12.05
N GLY A 9 4.59 4.26 -10.95
CA GLY A 9 3.88 5.53 -10.85
C GLY A 9 2.89 5.69 -12.01
N ASN A 10 2.99 6.78 -12.74
CA ASN A 10 2.16 7.06 -13.91
C ASN A 10 2.77 6.56 -15.24
N THR A 11 3.91 5.86 -15.18
CA THR A 11 4.63 5.43 -16.39
C THR A 11 4.40 3.95 -16.65
N VAL A 12 3.74 3.61 -17.76
CA VAL A 12 3.62 2.24 -18.25
C VAL A 12 5.01 1.75 -18.67
N LEU A 13 5.41 0.60 -18.12
CA LEU A 13 6.70 0.01 -18.42
C LEU A 13 6.67 -0.67 -19.79
N PRO A 14 7.73 -0.53 -20.61
CA PRO A 14 7.80 -1.18 -21.91
C PRO A 14 7.61 -2.69 -21.79
N ASP A 15 6.81 -3.26 -22.68
CA ASP A 15 6.68 -4.70 -22.77
C ASP A 15 7.77 -5.29 -23.64
N TYR A 16 8.17 -6.50 -23.27
CA TYR A 16 8.95 -7.37 -24.15
C TYR A 16 7.99 -8.10 -25.10
N ASN A 17 8.44 -8.50 -26.29
CA ASN A 17 7.63 -9.36 -27.16
C ASN A 17 7.08 -10.56 -26.40
N GLU A 18 5.84 -10.94 -26.68
CA GLU A 18 5.07 -12.00 -25.98
C GLU A 18 5.79 -13.35 -25.81
N GLU A 19 6.80 -13.63 -26.64
CA GLU A 19 7.60 -14.85 -26.56
C GLU A 19 8.58 -14.94 -25.37
N SER A 20 8.82 -13.86 -24.63
CA SER A 20 9.82 -13.81 -23.53
C SER A 20 9.24 -13.80 -22.12
N ASP A 21 7.93 -13.93 -21.97
CA ASP A 21 7.25 -13.96 -20.65
C ASP A 21 7.70 -15.13 -19.75
N ALA A 22 8.29 -16.18 -20.32
CA ALA A 22 8.86 -17.29 -19.55
C ALA A 22 9.99 -16.86 -18.59
N GLY A 23 10.76 -15.82 -18.95
CA GLY A 23 11.81 -15.27 -18.10
C GLY A 23 11.26 -14.44 -16.93
N LEU A 24 10.15 -13.75 -17.13
CA LEU A 24 9.46 -12.96 -16.12
C LEU A 24 8.80 -13.85 -15.04
N ALA A 25 8.25 -14.99 -15.43
CA ALA A 25 7.69 -15.95 -14.48
C ALA A 25 8.74 -16.47 -13.48
N ALA A 26 9.98 -16.66 -13.92
CA ALA A 26 11.08 -17.07 -13.05
C ALA A 26 11.52 -15.93 -12.11
N THR A 27 11.49 -14.67 -12.59
CA THR A 27 11.86 -13.49 -11.81
C THR A 27 10.76 -13.11 -10.81
N ALA A 28 9.49 -13.25 -11.17
CA ALA A 28 8.36 -13.08 -10.27
C ALA A 28 8.35 -14.13 -9.14
N LYS A 29 8.76 -15.38 -9.43
CA LYS A 29 8.95 -16.42 -8.40
C LYS A 29 10.06 -16.07 -7.40
N ALA A 30 11.16 -15.46 -7.86
CA ALA A 30 12.23 -15.00 -6.98
C ALA A 30 11.79 -13.80 -6.11
N ALA A 31 10.85 -12.99 -6.59
CA ALA A 31 10.27 -11.87 -5.86
C ALA A 31 9.34 -12.29 -4.71
N LEU A 32 8.84 -13.53 -4.72
CA LEU A 32 7.94 -14.09 -3.69
C LEU A 32 8.68 -14.73 -2.50
N ASN A 33 9.99 -14.82 -2.51
CA ASN A 33 10.76 -15.19 -1.32
C ASN A 33 10.74 -14.02 -0.34
N ILE A 34 9.76 -13.99 0.52
CA ILE A 34 9.68 -13.10 1.68
C ILE A 34 10.64 -13.68 2.72
N PRO A 35 11.79 -13.06 2.99
CA PRO A 35 12.64 -13.52 4.06
C PRO A 35 12.02 -13.15 5.41
N THR A 36 11.99 -14.11 6.30
CA THR A 36 11.70 -13.93 7.71
C THR A 36 12.90 -13.25 8.38
N GLY A 37 12.85 -11.96 8.60
CA GLY A 37 13.91 -11.28 9.36
C GLY A 37 13.81 -9.76 9.32
N GLY A 38 14.16 -9.14 10.41
CA GLY A 38 14.07 -7.75 10.82
C GLY A 38 14.14 -6.63 9.77
N ALA A 39 13.77 -5.44 10.16
CA ALA A 39 13.84 -4.24 9.34
C ALA A 39 15.20 -3.57 9.41
N LEU A 40 15.70 -3.03 8.31
CA LEU A 40 16.87 -2.16 8.24
C LEU A 40 16.40 -0.72 8.06
N ASP A 41 16.85 0.18 8.95
CA ASP A 41 16.70 1.61 8.75
C ASP A 41 17.67 2.08 7.66
N LEU A 42 17.14 2.56 6.55
CA LEU A 42 17.91 3.16 5.47
C LEU A 42 17.50 4.62 5.31
N PHE A 43 18.44 5.52 5.65
CA PHE A 43 18.38 6.96 5.35
C PHE A 43 17.05 7.66 5.70
N GLY A 44 16.91 8.13 6.92
CA GLY A 44 15.81 9.00 7.32
C GLY A 44 14.56 8.28 7.85
N GLY A 45 14.72 7.11 8.45
CA GLY A 45 13.62 6.38 9.11
C GLY A 45 12.83 5.43 8.21
N GLU A 46 13.25 5.26 6.96
CA GLU A 46 12.64 4.24 6.09
C GLU A 46 13.09 2.84 6.53
N ARG A 47 12.18 2.09 7.12
CA ARG A 47 12.40 0.68 7.43
C ARG A 47 12.12 -0.14 6.17
N ILE A 48 13.17 -0.65 5.55
CA ILE A 48 13.04 -1.69 4.53
C ILE A 48 13.05 -3.03 5.27
N PRO A 49 12.00 -3.86 5.15
CA PRO A 49 12.01 -5.20 5.71
C PRO A 49 13.26 -5.94 5.22
N MET A 50 14.02 -6.55 6.13
CA MET A 50 15.16 -7.39 5.73
C MET A 50 14.66 -8.48 4.79
N GLY A 51 15.22 -8.47 3.57
CA GLY A 51 14.78 -9.34 2.48
C GLY A 51 13.69 -8.75 1.61
N SER A 52 13.66 -7.43 1.50
CA SER A 52 12.82 -6.76 0.51
C SER A 52 12.98 -7.41 -0.85
N SER A 53 11.87 -7.74 -1.47
CA SER A 53 11.85 -8.25 -2.84
C SER A 53 12.46 -7.22 -3.79
N LYS A 54 13.33 -7.69 -4.68
CA LYS A 54 13.98 -6.87 -5.72
C LYS A 54 13.51 -7.32 -7.10
N PRO A 55 12.27 -6.98 -7.48
CA PRO A 55 11.77 -7.35 -8.79
C PRO A 55 12.60 -6.69 -9.88
N THR A 56 12.83 -7.44 -10.95
CA THR A 56 13.50 -6.95 -12.15
C THR A 56 12.64 -7.19 -13.37
N LYS A 57 12.69 -6.28 -14.34
CA LYS A 57 12.03 -6.44 -15.63
C LYS A 57 13.06 -6.25 -16.75
N ALA A 58 13.22 -7.28 -17.58
CA ALA A 58 13.88 -7.13 -18.88
C ALA A 58 12.84 -6.67 -19.89
N CYS A 59 13.17 -5.66 -20.70
CA CYS A 59 12.30 -5.17 -21.76
C CYS A 59 13.11 -4.55 -22.90
N THR A 60 12.46 -4.34 -24.04
CA THR A 60 13.08 -3.73 -25.21
C THR A 60 12.38 -2.41 -25.49
N LEU A 61 13.15 -1.32 -25.48
CA LEU A 61 12.70 -0.04 -26.01
C LEU A 61 12.78 -0.07 -27.54
N HIS A 62 11.79 0.48 -28.20
CA HIS A 62 11.79 0.63 -29.65
C HIS A 62 11.32 2.01 -30.08
N ALA A 63 11.85 2.49 -31.18
CA ALA A 63 11.43 3.75 -31.78
C ALA A 63 11.71 3.74 -33.30
N THR A 64 11.04 4.62 -34.02
CA THR A 64 11.26 4.83 -35.46
C THR A 64 12.48 5.67 -35.74
N THR A 65 12.99 6.37 -34.75
CA THR A 65 14.21 7.22 -34.86
C THR A 65 15.14 6.94 -33.68
N GLU A 66 16.43 7.16 -33.88
CA GLU A 66 17.42 7.04 -32.80
C GLU A 66 17.19 8.09 -31.70
N ALA A 67 16.79 9.30 -32.06
CA ALA A 67 16.44 10.34 -31.09
C ALA A 67 15.24 9.96 -30.24
N GLY A 68 14.22 9.34 -30.85
CA GLY A 68 13.07 8.83 -30.13
C GLY A 68 13.43 7.70 -29.15
N LEU A 69 14.34 6.80 -29.54
CA LEU A 69 14.85 5.76 -28.66
C LEU A 69 15.60 6.35 -27.46
N LEU A 70 16.47 7.34 -27.72
CA LEU A 70 17.19 8.05 -26.67
C LEU A 70 16.23 8.79 -25.73
N ALA A 71 15.22 9.47 -26.26
CA ALA A 71 14.21 10.15 -25.45
C ALA A 71 13.45 9.17 -24.51
N SER A 72 13.04 8.01 -25.02
CA SER A 72 12.39 6.96 -24.20
C SER A 72 13.32 6.43 -23.11
N PHE A 73 14.60 6.22 -23.43
CA PHE A 73 15.59 5.78 -22.46
C PHE A 73 15.82 6.85 -21.36
N MET A 74 15.94 8.11 -21.75
CA MET A 74 16.14 9.21 -20.79
C MET A 74 14.92 9.43 -19.91
N ALA A 75 13.70 9.25 -20.44
CA ALA A 75 12.47 9.30 -19.64
C ALA A 75 12.46 8.22 -18.53
N LEU A 76 12.82 6.98 -18.86
CA LEU A 76 12.95 5.93 -17.85
C LEU A 76 14.09 6.22 -16.86
N ARG A 77 15.21 6.77 -17.35
CA ARG A 77 16.35 7.12 -16.50
C ARG A 77 16.01 8.19 -15.47
N ALA A 78 15.15 9.13 -15.82
CA ALA A 78 14.69 10.18 -14.90
C ALA A 78 13.88 9.64 -13.71
N LEU A 79 13.34 8.43 -13.82
CA LEU A 79 12.61 7.76 -12.73
C LEU A 79 13.55 7.05 -11.74
N VAL A 80 14.82 6.83 -12.08
CA VAL A 80 15.77 6.13 -11.19
C VAL A 80 15.97 6.94 -9.91
N GLY A 81 15.82 6.26 -8.77
CA GLY A 81 15.89 6.87 -7.44
C GLY A 81 14.52 7.34 -6.89
N THR A 82 13.49 7.43 -7.75
CA THR A 82 12.15 7.85 -7.29
C THR A 82 11.40 6.71 -6.62
N ARG A 83 10.47 7.06 -5.73
CA ARG A 83 9.51 6.14 -5.08
C ARG A 83 8.14 6.33 -5.72
N ALA A 84 7.48 5.23 -6.03
CA ALA A 84 6.11 5.21 -6.54
C ALA A 84 5.49 3.83 -6.38
N LYS A 85 4.19 3.73 -6.62
CA LYS A 85 3.51 2.44 -6.75
C LYS A 85 4.04 1.69 -7.97
N LEU A 86 4.55 0.48 -7.75
CA LEU A 86 4.92 -0.47 -8.81
C LEU A 86 3.73 -1.40 -8.99
N TYR A 87 3.22 -1.50 -10.20
CA TYR A 87 2.08 -2.35 -10.52
C TYR A 87 2.57 -3.62 -11.22
N ARG A 88 2.03 -4.75 -10.80
CA ARG A 88 2.09 -6.00 -11.54
C ARG A 88 0.71 -6.34 -12.09
N MET A 89 0.67 -6.98 -13.22
CA MET A 89 -0.57 -7.45 -13.85
C MET A 89 -0.57 -8.98 -13.87
N ARG A 90 -1.62 -9.59 -13.39
CA ARG A 90 -1.83 -11.03 -13.50
C ARG A 90 -2.23 -11.36 -14.95
N ILE A 91 -1.47 -12.25 -15.58
CA ILE A 91 -1.63 -12.54 -17.03
C ILE A 91 -2.96 -13.24 -17.32
N ALA A 92 -3.45 -14.06 -16.39
CA ALA A 92 -4.65 -14.87 -16.60
C ALA A 92 -5.94 -14.03 -16.78
N ASP A 93 -6.08 -12.90 -16.08
CA ASP A 93 -7.32 -12.12 -16.01
C ASP A 93 -7.08 -10.61 -16.09
N GLY A 94 -5.83 -10.16 -16.20
CA GLY A 94 -5.49 -8.74 -16.28
C GLY A 94 -5.60 -7.98 -14.96
N LEU A 95 -5.84 -8.67 -13.82
CA LEU A 95 -5.92 -8.00 -12.53
C LEU A 95 -4.61 -7.30 -12.20
N LEU A 96 -4.72 -6.03 -11.84
CA LEU A 96 -3.59 -5.23 -11.38
C LEU A 96 -3.45 -5.37 -9.86
N GLU A 97 -2.23 -5.47 -9.39
CA GLU A 97 -1.84 -5.38 -7.99
C GLU A 97 -0.68 -4.39 -7.89
N TRP A 98 -0.53 -3.72 -6.76
CA TRP A 98 0.50 -2.71 -6.58
C TRP A 98 1.30 -2.92 -5.29
N ALA A 99 2.51 -2.37 -5.26
CA ALA A 99 3.36 -2.31 -4.08
C ALA A 99 4.17 -1.02 -4.10
N TRP A 100 4.49 -0.46 -2.94
CA TRP A 100 5.43 0.64 -2.87
C TRP A 100 6.84 0.15 -3.24
N ALA A 101 7.47 0.83 -4.19
CA ALA A 101 8.82 0.50 -4.64
C ALA A 101 9.63 1.73 -4.99
N ARG A 102 10.96 1.58 -4.95
CA ARG A 102 11.90 2.52 -5.55
C ARG A 102 12.46 1.93 -6.83
N PHE A 103 12.57 2.73 -7.86
CA PHE A 103 13.28 2.35 -9.08
C PHE A 103 14.79 2.51 -8.86
N ASP A 104 15.52 1.43 -8.66
CA ASP A 104 16.92 1.47 -8.28
C ASP A 104 17.86 1.64 -9.47
N LYS A 105 17.61 0.94 -10.57
CA LYS A 105 18.56 0.85 -11.67
C LYS A 105 17.92 0.63 -13.02
N LEU A 106 18.38 1.40 -14.01
CA LEU A 106 18.17 1.15 -15.43
C LEU A 106 19.53 0.74 -16.04
N ALA A 107 19.63 -0.47 -16.54
CA ALA A 107 20.81 -0.96 -17.25
C ALA A 107 20.47 -1.18 -18.74
N ALA A 108 21.25 -0.56 -19.62
CA ALA A 108 21.20 -0.83 -21.05
C ALA A 108 22.12 -2.02 -21.36
N THR A 109 21.59 -3.04 -22.02
CA THR A 109 22.37 -4.25 -22.33
C THR A 109 22.77 -4.35 -23.79
N ARG A 110 21.88 -4.00 -24.70
CA ARG A 110 22.14 -4.10 -26.14
C ARG A 110 21.37 -3.02 -26.91
N LYS A 111 22.07 -2.38 -27.88
CA LYS A 111 21.45 -1.49 -28.85
C LYS A 111 21.63 -2.10 -30.24
N TYR A 112 20.57 -2.16 -31.05
CA TYR A 112 20.61 -2.65 -32.39
C TYR A 112 19.59 -1.96 -33.29
N SER A 113 19.83 -1.99 -34.60
CA SER A 113 18.89 -1.47 -35.60
C SER A 113 18.25 -2.65 -36.34
N GLY A 114 16.93 -2.60 -36.47
CA GLY A 114 16.17 -3.50 -37.32
C GLY A 114 15.97 -2.92 -38.73
N GLY A 115 15.65 -3.76 -39.70
CA GLY A 115 15.26 -3.29 -41.01
C GLY A 115 14.09 -2.29 -40.96
N ARG A 116 14.00 -1.37 -41.94
CA ARG A 116 12.99 -0.32 -42.06
C ARG A 116 13.03 0.77 -40.98
N ALA A 117 14.24 1.30 -40.68
CA ALA A 117 14.43 2.43 -39.77
C ALA A 117 13.79 2.24 -38.37
N ARG A 118 13.97 1.08 -37.80
CA ARG A 118 13.57 0.79 -36.39
C ARG A 118 14.81 0.65 -35.53
N PHE A 119 14.79 1.29 -34.38
CA PHE A 119 15.86 1.26 -33.41
C PHE A 119 15.38 0.56 -32.14
N PHE A 120 16.21 -0.31 -31.59
CA PHE A 120 15.90 -1.11 -30.42
C PHE A 120 17.01 -0.99 -29.38
N GLN A 121 16.63 -1.03 -28.11
CA GLN A 121 17.57 -1.13 -27.02
C GLN A 121 17.02 -2.02 -25.93
N ASP A 122 17.72 -3.12 -25.65
CA ASP A 122 17.39 -3.95 -24.52
C ASP A 122 17.83 -3.29 -23.24
N VAL A 123 16.93 -3.25 -22.27
CA VAL A 123 17.14 -2.65 -20.95
C VAL A 123 16.68 -3.60 -19.85
N SER A 124 17.30 -3.46 -18.69
CA SER A 124 16.88 -4.12 -17.47
C SER A 124 16.55 -3.08 -16.43
N LEU A 125 15.36 -3.19 -15.85
CA LEU A 125 14.83 -2.35 -14.80
C LEU A 125 14.89 -3.12 -13.48
N SER A 126 15.41 -2.50 -12.44
CA SER A 126 15.48 -3.12 -11.10
C SER A 126 14.80 -2.21 -10.09
N PHE A 127 14.00 -2.81 -9.21
CA PHE A 127 13.25 -2.11 -8.18
C PHE A 127 13.55 -2.71 -6.81
N THR A 128 13.40 -1.93 -5.76
CA THR A 128 13.36 -2.41 -4.37
C THR A 128 11.97 -2.12 -3.83
N MET A 129 11.28 -3.16 -3.37
CA MET A 129 9.97 -3.02 -2.72
C MET A 129 10.15 -2.64 -1.25
N PHE A 130 9.31 -1.71 -0.77
CA PHE A 130 9.25 -1.32 0.64
C PHE A 130 8.19 -2.09 1.42
N THR A 131 7.23 -2.68 0.70
CA THR A 131 6.18 -3.48 1.30
C THR A 131 6.45 -4.97 1.05
N PRO A 132 6.16 -5.85 2.03
CA PRO A 132 6.37 -7.29 1.85
C PRO A 132 5.31 -7.94 0.94
N ALA A 133 4.23 -7.22 0.66
CA ALA A 133 3.08 -7.71 -0.07
C ALA A 133 2.75 -6.86 -1.30
N TRP A 134 1.98 -7.44 -2.20
CA TRP A 134 1.26 -6.74 -3.24
C TRP A 134 -0.17 -6.49 -2.76
N TYR A 135 -0.75 -5.36 -3.13
CA TYR A 135 -2.06 -4.92 -2.67
C TYR A 135 -3.06 -4.93 -3.81
N SER A 136 -4.31 -5.22 -3.49
CA SER A 136 -5.44 -5.05 -4.41
C SER A 136 -5.50 -3.61 -4.92
N PRO A 137 -5.93 -3.37 -6.17
CA PRO A 137 -6.15 -2.02 -6.68
C PRO A 137 -7.36 -1.35 -6.04
N THR A 138 -8.29 -2.14 -5.51
CA THR A 138 -9.50 -1.66 -4.85
C THR A 138 -9.24 -1.52 -3.37
N GLU A 139 -9.53 -0.37 -2.84
CA GLU A 139 -9.53 -0.08 -1.42
C GLU A 139 -10.77 -0.69 -0.77
N SER A 140 -10.59 -1.27 0.40
CA SER A 140 -11.68 -1.73 1.24
C SER A 140 -12.01 -0.61 2.23
N GLU A 141 -13.27 -0.16 2.21
CA GLU A 141 -13.76 0.92 3.06
C GLU A 141 -14.85 0.37 4.00
N TYR A 142 -14.78 0.77 5.26
CA TYR A 142 -15.77 0.43 6.28
C TYR A 142 -16.28 1.76 6.89
N PRO A 143 -17.36 2.33 6.35
CA PRO A 143 -17.99 3.52 6.91
C PRO A 143 -18.80 3.14 8.17
N ILE A 144 -18.71 3.99 9.19
CA ILE A 144 -19.44 3.86 10.44
C ILE A 144 -19.93 5.24 10.83
N SER A 145 -21.19 5.37 11.19
CA SER A 145 -21.72 6.59 11.78
C SER A 145 -22.07 6.31 13.24
N PHE A 146 -21.50 7.08 14.16
CA PHE A 146 -21.91 7.15 15.56
C PHE A 146 -23.05 8.16 15.66
N GLU A 147 -24.16 7.85 15.03
CA GLU A 147 -25.45 8.48 15.31
C GLU A 147 -26.28 7.53 16.17
N ALA A 148 -27.21 8.09 16.94
CA ALA A 148 -28.12 7.29 17.77
C ALA A 148 -28.71 6.11 16.95
N PRO A 149 -28.81 4.91 17.50
CA PRO A 149 -29.01 3.68 16.77
C PRO A 149 -30.22 3.75 15.84
N ASN A 150 -29.98 3.81 14.55
CA ASN A 150 -30.98 3.45 13.56
C ASN A 150 -30.95 1.95 13.37
N ASP A 151 -32.06 1.30 13.65
CA ASP A 151 -32.25 -0.16 13.75
C ASP A 151 -32.02 -0.96 12.46
N ASP A 152 -31.57 -0.35 11.36
CA ASP A 152 -31.66 -0.97 10.02
C ASP A 152 -30.37 -1.57 9.45
N ASP A 153 -29.20 -1.41 10.09
CA ASP A 153 -27.93 -1.91 9.51
C ASP A 153 -27.04 -2.70 10.51
N LEU A 154 -27.63 -3.64 11.21
CA LEU A 154 -27.02 -4.42 12.30
C LEU A 154 -26.16 -5.62 11.88
N THR A 155 -25.83 -5.78 10.58
CA THR A 155 -25.13 -7.01 10.16
C THR A 155 -23.61 -6.95 10.31
N THR A 156 -23.00 -5.76 10.36
CA THR A 156 -21.54 -5.59 10.45
C THR A 156 -21.07 -4.75 11.63
N CYS A 157 -21.94 -3.96 12.26
CA CYS A 157 -21.58 -3.08 13.36
C CYS A 157 -22.66 -3.09 14.45
N LEU A 158 -22.24 -3.24 15.72
CA LEU A 158 -23.07 -2.97 16.88
C LEU A 158 -22.58 -1.65 17.47
N VAL A 159 -23.44 -0.63 17.47
CA VAL A 159 -23.19 0.65 18.15
C VAL A 159 -24.05 0.71 19.39
N GLU A 160 -23.46 0.90 20.55
CA GLU A 160 -24.16 1.03 21.83
C GLU A 160 -23.60 2.23 22.60
N GLY A 161 -24.21 3.40 22.42
CA GLY A 161 -23.73 4.65 23.01
C GLY A 161 -22.33 5.03 22.48
N ASP A 162 -21.37 5.18 23.36
CA ASP A 162 -19.98 5.56 23.06
C ASP A 162 -19.10 4.41 22.58
N TYR A 163 -19.68 3.27 22.19
CA TYR A 163 -18.97 2.03 21.84
C TYR A 163 -19.50 1.42 20.56
N ALA A 164 -18.59 1.09 19.63
CA ALA A 164 -18.91 0.32 18.44
C ALA A 164 -18.05 -0.95 18.37
N MET A 165 -18.64 -2.05 17.96
CA MET A 165 -17.92 -3.27 17.60
C MET A 165 -18.14 -3.61 16.14
N LEU A 166 -17.04 -3.70 15.40
CA LEU A 166 -17.01 -3.97 13.96
C LEU A 166 -16.47 -5.35 13.66
N THR A 167 -17.00 -5.91 12.61
CA THR A 167 -16.42 -7.08 11.96
C THR A 167 -15.80 -6.63 10.64
N ILE A 168 -14.47 -6.61 10.56
CA ILE A 168 -13.71 -6.19 9.39
C ILE A 168 -13.10 -7.44 8.75
N ASP A 169 -13.34 -7.64 7.47
CA ASP A 169 -12.76 -8.75 6.71
C ASP A 169 -11.58 -8.25 5.87
N ASN A 170 -10.37 -8.71 6.22
CA ASN A 170 -9.21 -8.57 5.37
C ASN A 170 -9.24 -9.72 4.35
N GLY A 171 -9.77 -9.44 3.16
CA GLY A 171 -9.88 -10.41 2.06
C GLY A 171 -8.55 -10.87 1.49
N GLY A 172 -7.44 -10.29 1.95
CA GLY A 172 -6.08 -10.71 1.63
C GLY A 172 -5.68 -12.00 2.34
N ASN A 173 -4.57 -12.58 1.91
CA ASN A 173 -4.00 -13.78 2.52
C ASN A 173 -2.82 -13.48 3.46
N LEU A 174 -2.53 -12.21 3.70
CA LEU A 174 -1.48 -11.71 4.60
C LEU A 174 -2.07 -10.71 5.59
N PRO A 175 -1.40 -10.50 6.74
CA PRO A 175 -1.74 -9.41 7.64
C PRO A 175 -1.61 -8.04 6.98
N GLN A 176 -2.55 -7.13 7.26
CA GLN A 176 -2.58 -5.77 6.75
C GLN A 176 -2.20 -4.76 7.84
N PRO A 177 -0.99 -4.20 7.81
CA PRO A 177 -0.55 -3.21 8.78
C PRO A 177 -0.87 -1.76 8.38
N ASN A 178 -1.18 -1.52 7.10
CA ASN A 178 -1.43 -0.19 6.59
C ASN A 178 -2.94 0.07 6.60
N VAL A 179 -3.45 0.46 7.76
CA VAL A 179 -4.86 0.78 7.98
C VAL A 179 -4.96 2.26 8.34
N ILE A 180 -5.83 2.96 7.66
CA ILE A 180 -6.12 4.38 7.90
C ILE A 180 -7.45 4.47 8.63
N PHE A 181 -7.48 5.23 9.71
CA PHE A 181 -8.67 5.59 10.45
C PHE A 181 -8.92 7.07 10.27
N GLU A 182 -10.11 7.42 9.82
CA GLU A 182 -10.58 8.80 9.71
C GLU A 182 -11.79 9.00 10.62
N PHE A 183 -11.75 10.01 11.49
CA PHE A 183 -12.83 10.37 12.39
C PHE A 183 -13.23 11.81 12.11
N THR A 184 -14.37 12.03 11.48
CA THR A 184 -14.93 13.37 11.29
C THR A 184 -15.91 13.65 12.43
N ALA A 185 -15.56 14.57 13.32
CA ALA A 185 -16.33 14.87 14.53
C ALA A 185 -17.66 15.55 14.18
N THR A 186 -18.77 14.97 14.62
CA THR A 186 -20.11 15.58 14.56
C THR A 186 -20.53 16.19 15.89
N SER A 187 -19.85 15.82 16.99
CA SER A 187 -19.87 16.49 18.28
C SER A 187 -18.44 16.70 18.79
N LEU A 188 -18.27 17.37 19.95
CA LEU A 188 -16.95 17.53 20.57
C LEU A 188 -16.45 16.17 21.08
N ILE A 189 -15.22 15.81 20.72
CA ILE A 189 -14.57 14.57 21.13
C ILE A 189 -13.29 14.92 21.90
N ALA A 190 -13.00 14.23 23.00
CA ALA A 190 -11.76 14.37 23.74
C ALA A 190 -10.99 13.07 23.90
N HIS A 191 -11.63 11.93 23.64
CA HIS A 191 -11.00 10.61 23.75
C HIS A 191 -11.51 9.64 22.70
N ILE A 192 -10.56 8.92 22.07
CA ILE A 192 -10.83 7.79 21.19
C ILE A 192 -9.93 6.64 21.61
N GLU A 193 -10.48 5.43 21.71
CA GLU A 193 -9.73 4.18 21.86
C GLU A 193 -10.16 3.18 20.80
N VAL A 194 -9.20 2.54 20.15
CA VAL A 194 -9.44 1.47 19.17
C VAL A 194 -8.70 0.21 19.60
N VAL A 195 -9.45 -0.90 19.64
CA VAL A 195 -8.94 -2.20 20.04
C VAL A 195 -9.23 -3.23 18.96
N ASN A 196 -8.21 -3.83 18.36
CA ASN A 196 -8.39 -5.05 17.59
C ASN A 196 -8.36 -6.25 18.56
N THR A 197 -9.53 -6.75 18.92
CA THR A 197 -9.66 -7.86 19.87
C THR A 197 -9.16 -9.19 19.32
N THR A 198 -8.98 -9.30 17.99
CA THR A 198 -8.47 -10.51 17.34
C THR A 198 -6.98 -10.73 17.61
N ASN A 199 -6.18 -9.66 17.67
CA ASN A 199 -4.73 -9.74 17.82
C ASN A 199 -4.15 -8.85 18.93
N GLY A 200 -5.00 -8.13 19.66
CA GLY A 200 -4.63 -7.36 20.84
C GLY A 200 -3.89 -6.06 20.56
N TYR A 201 -4.08 -5.44 19.38
CA TYR A 201 -3.62 -4.08 19.13
C TYR A 201 -4.57 -3.10 19.80
N ILE A 202 -4.01 -2.17 20.58
CA ILE A 202 -4.76 -1.14 21.30
C ILE A 202 -4.00 0.17 21.14
N TRP A 203 -4.69 1.19 20.65
CA TRP A 203 -4.18 2.54 20.64
C TRP A 203 -5.24 3.52 21.12
N SER A 204 -4.82 4.69 21.60
CA SER A 204 -5.73 5.75 22.02
C SER A 204 -5.22 7.12 21.58
N TYR A 205 -6.17 8.03 21.40
CA TYR A 205 -5.92 9.45 21.14
C TYR A 205 -6.64 10.28 22.20
N ASN A 206 -5.92 11.26 22.77
CA ASN A 206 -6.38 12.05 23.93
C ASN A 206 -6.14 13.53 23.67
N SER A 207 -6.97 14.13 22.83
CA SER A 207 -7.01 15.58 22.58
C SER A 207 -8.37 15.96 22.05
N THR A 208 -8.65 17.28 22.08
CA THR A 208 -9.91 17.80 21.59
C THR A 208 -9.97 17.82 20.07
N ILE A 209 -11.00 17.18 19.53
CA ILE A 209 -11.39 17.27 18.11
C ILE A 209 -12.68 18.11 18.09
N HIS A 210 -12.65 19.23 17.39
CA HIS A 210 -13.83 20.11 17.29
C HIS A 210 -14.80 19.61 16.23
N ILE A 211 -16.04 20.05 16.34
CA ILE A 211 -17.08 19.72 15.34
C ILE A 211 -16.65 20.15 13.95
N GLY A 212 -16.63 19.21 13.02
CA GLY A 212 -16.22 19.41 11.63
C GLY A 212 -14.74 19.15 11.36
N ASP A 213 -13.89 19.02 12.42
CA ASP A 213 -12.49 18.62 12.24
C ASP A 213 -12.40 17.14 11.96
N THR A 214 -11.36 16.74 11.24
CA THR A 214 -11.08 15.35 10.91
C THR A 214 -9.75 14.90 11.51
N LEU A 215 -9.80 13.87 12.37
CA LEU A 215 -8.61 13.17 12.85
C LEU A 215 -8.29 12.02 11.89
N VAL A 216 -7.07 12.01 11.36
CA VAL A 216 -6.54 10.94 10.52
C VAL A 216 -5.41 10.23 11.24
N ILE A 217 -5.51 8.90 11.37
CA ILE A 217 -4.45 8.05 11.92
C ILE A 217 -4.07 7.03 10.88
N ASP A 218 -2.90 7.20 10.26
CA ASP A 218 -2.33 6.27 9.29
C ASP A 218 -1.31 5.35 9.97
N SER A 219 -1.69 4.08 10.16
CA SER A 219 -0.80 3.09 10.77
C SER A 219 0.35 2.65 9.86
N GLY A 220 0.25 2.87 8.56
CA GLY A 220 1.28 2.56 7.57
C GLY A 220 2.39 3.61 7.54
N GLU A 221 2.01 4.88 7.49
CA GLU A 221 2.94 6.02 7.51
C GLU A 221 3.35 6.38 8.96
N MET A 222 2.66 5.85 9.96
CA MET A 222 2.82 6.19 11.38
C MET A 222 2.64 7.70 11.62
N SER A 223 1.57 8.27 11.04
CA SER A 223 1.21 9.67 11.19
C SER A 223 -0.13 9.84 11.89
N VAL A 224 -0.26 10.94 12.63
CA VAL A 224 -1.49 11.40 13.29
C VAL A 224 -1.69 12.84 12.94
N GLU A 225 -2.79 13.16 12.29
CA GLU A 225 -3.13 14.51 11.86
C GLU A 225 -4.52 14.89 12.37
N ASN A 226 -4.64 16.02 13.03
CA ASN A 226 -5.90 16.61 13.41
C ASN A 226 -6.12 17.85 12.55
N ASP A 227 -7.13 17.84 11.70
CA ASP A 227 -7.42 18.87 10.69
C ASP A 227 -6.19 19.22 9.82
N GLY A 228 -5.44 18.18 9.39
CA GLY A 228 -4.24 18.31 8.57
C GLY A 228 -2.99 18.83 9.32
N VAL A 229 -3.03 18.93 10.65
CA VAL A 229 -1.90 19.32 11.47
C VAL A 229 -1.39 18.11 12.25
N ASP A 230 -0.07 17.88 12.22
CA ASP A 230 0.57 16.82 13.00
C ASP A 230 0.24 16.94 14.49
N ASP A 231 -0.38 15.91 15.04
CA ASP A 231 -0.81 15.83 16.43
C ASP A 231 -0.41 14.52 17.13
N TYR A 232 0.71 13.97 16.73
CA TYR A 232 1.28 12.75 17.31
C TYR A 232 1.47 12.80 18.82
N ALA A 233 1.66 14.00 19.39
CA ALA A 233 1.88 14.20 20.82
C ALA A 233 0.73 13.67 21.70
N HIS A 234 -0.49 13.61 21.17
CA HIS A 234 -1.69 13.17 21.88
C HIS A 234 -2.07 11.71 21.58
N PHE A 235 -1.28 11.03 20.76
CA PHE A 235 -1.47 9.63 20.40
C PHE A 235 -0.67 8.69 21.31
N THR A 236 -1.30 7.62 21.75
CA THR A 236 -0.67 6.55 22.53
C THR A 236 -0.65 5.28 21.68
N PRO A 237 0.50 4.91 21.12
CA PRO A 237 0.61 3.71 20.29
C PRO A 237 0.51 2.43 21.13
N PRO A 238 0.26 1.27 20.50
CA PRO A 238 0.19 -0.02 21.18
C PRO A 238 1.48 -0.35 21.92
N ALA A 239 1.34 -0.74 23.19
CA ALA A 239 2.49 -1.13 23.99
C ALA A 239 3.12 -2.44 23.47
N ASN A 240 4.45 -2.46 23.34
CA ASN A 240 5.24 -3.62 22.92
C ASN A 240 4.91 -4.16 21.51
N LYS A 241 4.40 -3.31 20.63
CA LYS A 241 4.16 -3.62 19.23
C LYS A 241 5.06 -2.76 18.34
N GLU A 242 5.57 -3.33 17.25
CA GLU A 242 6.38 -2.60 16.27
C GLU A 242 5.53 -1.73 15.33
N ARG A 243 4.23 -1.99 15.28
CA ARG A 243 3.24 -1.32 14.43
C ARG A 243 2.11 -0.75 15.27
N TRP A 244 1.43 0.24 14.73
CA TRP A 244 0.33 0.87 15.46
C TRP A 244 -0.97 0.09 15.36
N PHE A 245 -1.17 -0.59 14.24
CA PHE A 245 -2.34 -1.43 14.02
C PHE A 245 -2.04 -2.52 12.99
N GLU A 246 -2.81 -3.60 13.01
CA GLU A 246 -2.72 -4.67 12.03
C GLU A 246 -4.05 -5.43 11.98
N LEU A 247 -4.57 -5.65 10.77
CA LEU A 247 -5.63 -6.63 10.54
C LEU A 247 -4.99 -7.96 10.14
N GLN A 248 -5.35 -9.04 10.80
CA GLN A 248 -4.95 -10.39 10.36
C GLN A 248 -5.70 -10.78 9.09
N ALA A 249 -5.18 -11.74 8.32
CA ALA A 249 -5.90 -12.31 7.20
C ALA A 249 -7.25 -12.90 7.66
N GLY A 250 -8.31 -12.61 6.92
CA GLY A 250 -9.68 -12.98 7.28
C GLY A 250 -10.32 -12.02 8.27
N THR A 251 -11.26 -12.52 9.04
CA THR A 251 -12.16 -11.73 9.88
C THR A 251 -11.47 -11.20 11.15
N ASN A 252 -11.55 -9.89 11.36
CA ASN A 252 -11.08 -9.19 12.54
C ASN A 252 -12.25 -8.56 13.29
N ARG A 253 -12.15 -8.52 14.62
CA ARG A 253 -13.08 -7.81 15.50
C ARG A 253 -12.40 -6.57 16.06
N VAL A 254 -12.91 -5.42 15.70
CA VAL A 254 -12.38 -4.11 16.11
C VAL A 254 -13.42 -3.40 16.93
N SER A 255 -13.07 -2.99 18.15
CA SER A 255 -13.91 -2.11 18.96
C SER A 255 -13.38 -0.70 18.93
N ILE A 256 -14.27 0.25 18.86
CA ILE A 256 -14.00 1.68 18.92
C ILE A 256 -14.80 2.26 20.08
N THR A 257 -14.13 2.96 20.97
CA THR A 257 -14.74 3.73 22.05
C THR A 257 -14.45 5.19 21.79
N ILE A 258 -15.47 6.03 21.87
CA ILE A 258 -15.41 7.47 21.62
C ILE A 258 -16.32 8.20 22.59
N ASP A 259 -15.89 9.34 23.14
CA ASP A 259 -16.67 10.13 24.11
C ASP A 259 -17.51 11.24 23.45
N GLY A 260 -17.83 11.08 22.20
CA GLY A 260 -18.66 11.99 21.38
C GLY A 260 -19.18 11.28 20.15
N ASP A 261 -19.64 12.05 19.15
CA ASP A 261 -20.18 11.53 17.91
C ASP A 261 -19.23 11.82 16.75
N ALA A 262 -19.06 10.86 15.84
CA ALA A 262 -18.24 11.00 14.64
C ALA A 262 -18.76 10.13 13.49
N ASP A 263 -18.51 10.58 12.27
CA ASP A 263 -18.46 9.71 11.11
C ASP A 263 -17.07 9.11 11.02
N ILE A 264 -17.00 7.79 10.96
CA ILE A 264 -15.74 7.05 10.97
C ILE A 264 -15.60 6.29 9.66
N TYR A 265 -14.42 6.40 9.05
CA TYR A 265 -14.03 5.60 7.90
C TYR A 265 -12.76 4.81 8.23
N ILE A 266 -12.76 3.51 7.94
CA ILE A 266 -11.59 2.65 8.05
C ILE A 266 -11.23 2.19 6.64
N HIS A 267 -10.03 2.53 6.20
CA HIS A 267 -9.58 2.27 4.84
C HIS A 267 -8.35 1.36 4.85
N PHE A 268 -8.30 0.42 3.94
CA PHE A 268 -7.11 -0.38 3.68
C PHE A 268 -7.19 -1.10 2.33
N TYR A 269 -6.06 -1.63 1.88
CA TYR A 269 -6.00 -2.48 0.69
C TYR A 269 -5.69 -3.91 1.07
N ASP A 270 -6.40 -4.88 0.52
CA ASP A 270 -6.19 -6.30 0.81
C ASP A 270 -4.80 -6.75 0.35
N PRO A 271 -3.92 -7.24 1.26
CA PRO A 271 -2.59 -7.66 0.90
C PRO A 271 -2.60 -9.08 0.30
N GLN A 272 -1.85 -9.26 -0.79
CA GLN A 272 -1.71 -10.52 -1.51
C GLN A 272 -0.24 -10.98 -1.53
N ALA A 273 -0.01 -12.27 -1.32
CA ALA A 273 1.33 -12.87 -1.38
C ALA A 273 1.87 -13.01 -2.82
#